data_586abc9ccfe66970fd0750e799e73a71
#
_entry.id   586abc9ccfe66970fd0750e799e73a71
#
_cell.length_a   1.000
_cell.length_b   1.000
_cell.length_c   1.000
_cell.angle_alpha   90.00
_cell.angle_beta   90.00
_cell.angle_gamma   90.00
#
_symmetry.space_group_name_H-M   'P 1'
#
loop_
_entity.id
_entity.type
_entity.pdbx_description
1 polymer ?
#
loop_
_entity_poly.entity_id
_entity_poly.type
_entity_poly.pdbx_seq_one_letter_code
_entity_poly.pdbx_strand_id
1 'polypeptide(L)'
;MIHATQRYGVRTHGVTLSSRQFQVARERIAQTGLEGRVSVELQDYRDLQGESVYDKVASVGMFEHVGLKNLPVYFSTVHRLLKPHGLFLNHGITHDSEGWQKSLSTEFINRYVFPDGQLDNISNIQQVMESARFEIADVEALRAHYALTLRHWVERLERSHARALQYVNEATYRVWRLYMAACALEFEAGDIGIYQVLAGKRAAGNLPLPLTRRHLYEPQRG
;
A
#
# COMPACT_ATOMS: atom_id res chain seq x y z
N MET A 1 2.27 -9.62 6.93
CA MET A 1 1.58 -10.82 7.46
C MET A 1 2.46 -11.55 8.48
N ILE A 2 3.57 -12.20 8.09
CA ILE A 2 4.45 -12.97 8.99
C ILE A 2 4.83 -12.18 10.25
N HIS A 3 5.36 -10.95 10.08
CA HIS A 3 5.73 -10.08 11.21
C HIS A 3 4.54 -9.82 12.17
N ALA A 4 3.37 -9.53 11.63
CA ALA A 4 2.19 -9.29 12.48
C ALA A 4 1.80 -10.53 13.28
N THR A 5 1.85 -11.71 12.66
CA THR A 5 1.54 -12.96 13.35
C THR A 5 2.59 -13.28 14.43
N GLN A 6 3.86 -13.09 14.16
CA GLN A 6 4.95 -13.35 15.12
C GLN A 6 4.92 -12.37 16.29
N ARG A 7 4.74 -11.06 16.00
CA ARG A 7 4.84 -10.01 17.02
C ARG A 7 3.58 -9.84 17.85
N TYR A 8 2.41 -9.96 17.21
CA TYR A 8 1.12 -9.65 17.85
C TYR A 8 0.20 -10.86 18.01
N GLY A 9 0.66 -12.06 17.65
CA GLY A 9 -0.12 -13.25 17.82
C GLY A 9 -1.41 -13.34 16.97
N VAL A 10 -1.58 -12.50 15.96
CA VAL A 10 -2.77 -12.46 15.10
C VAL A 10 -2.75 -13.53 14.01
N ARG A 11 -3.93 -13.87 13.48
CA ARG A 11 -4.05 -14.63 12.23
C ARG A 11 -4.10 -13.65 11.07
N THR A 12 -3.42 -13.95 9.97
CA THR A 12 -3.38 -13.07 8.81
C THR A 12 -3.76 -13.81 7.53
N HIS A 13 -4.49 -13.12 6.67
CA HIS A 13 -4.86 -13.55 5.35
C HIS A 13 -4.46 -12.46 4.34
N GLY A 14 -3.92 -12.82 3.21
CA GLY A 14 -3.56 -11.90 2.14
C GLY A 14 -3.87 -12.45 0.77
N VAL A 15 -4.13 -11.56 -0.17
CA VAL A 15 -4.41 -11.89 -1.57
C VAL A 15 -3.45 -11.17 -2.50
N THR A 16 -3.17 -11.77 -3.64
CA THR A 16 -2.38 -11.17 -4.72
C THR A 16 -2.80 -11.74 -6.07
N LEU A 17 -2.67 -10.95 -7.13
CA LEU A 17 -2.83 -11.41 -8.52
C LEU A 17 -1.51 -11.93 -9.12
N SER A 18 -0.39 -11.72 -8.45
CA SER A 18 0.92 -12.13 -8.92
C SER A 18 1.25 -13.56 -8.49
N SER A 19 1.30 -14.50 -9.44
CA SER A 19 1.73 -15.87 -9.19
C SER A 19 3.12 -15.94 -8.54
N ARG A 20 4.02 -15.02 -8.92
CA ARG A 20 5.37 -14.95 -8.34
C ARG A 20 5.34 -14.51 -6.88
N GLN A 21 4.57 -13.48 -6.55
CA GLN A 21 4.40 -13.04 -5.16
C GLN A 21 3.74 -14.13 -4.30
N PHE A 22 2.73 -14.80 -4.85
CA PHE A 22 2.06 -15.91 -4.18
C PHE A 22 3.04 -17.04 -3.82
N GLN A 23 3.86 -17.49 -4.78
CA GLN A 23 4.87 -18.53 -4.55
C GLN A 23 5.86 -18.13 -3.46
N VAL A 24 6.48 -16.94 -3.59
CA VAL A 24 7.45 -16.44 -2.62
C VAL A 24 6.81 -16.26 -1.23
N ALA A 25 5.56 -15.80 -1.16
CA ALA A 25 4.87 -15.67 0.12
C ALA A 25 4.65 -17.04 0.78
N ARG A 26 4.21 -18.05 0.03
CA ARG A 26 4.05 -19.41 0.54
C ARG A 26 5.37 -20.00 1.05
N GLU A 27 6.44 -19.88 0.28
CA GLU A 27 7.77 -20.35 0.69
C GLU A 27 8.19 -19.70 2.01
N ARG A 28 8.03 -18.38 2.16
CA ARG A 28 8.39 -17.66 3.39
C ARG A 28 7.50 -18.07 4.57
N ILE A 29 6.21 -18.29 4.35
CA ILE A 29 5.29 -18.77 5.40
C ILE A 29 5.75 -20.14 5.89
N ALA A 30 6.04 -21.09 4.99
CA ALA A 30 6.53 -22.41 5.33
C ALA A 30 7.86 -22.36 6.11
N GLN A 31 8.82 -21.53 5.67
CA GLN A 31 10.11 -21.35 6.36
C GLN A 31 9.97 -20.85 7.81
N THR A 32 8.84 -20.20 8.13
CA THR A 32 8.58 -19.69 9.49
C THR A 32 7.70 -20.61 10.34
N GLY A 33 7.17 -21.70 9.78
CA GLY A 33 6.26 -22.63 10.45
C GLY A 33 4.92 -22.00 10.83
N LEU A 34 4.45 -21.02 10.04
CA LEU A 34 3.23 -20.24 10.36
C LEU A 34 2.03 -20.60 9.47
N GLU A 35 2.05 -21.73 8.74
CA GLU A 35 1.00 -22.12 7.77
C GLU A 35 -0.39 -22.23 8.40
N GLY A 36 -0.48 -22.53 9.68
CA GLY A 36 -1.75 -22.59 10.42
C GLY A 36 -2.32 -21.20 10.80
N ARG A 37 -1.55 -20.12 10.65
CA ARG A 37 -1.90 -18.76 11.12
C ARG A 37 -1.74 -17.68 10.07
N VAL A 38 -0.96 -17.92 9.02
CA VAL A 38 -0.72 -17.01 7.89
C VAL A 38 -1.14 -17.72 6.63
N SER A 39 -2.10 -17.17 5.90
CA SER A 39 -2.54 -17.68 4.61
C SER A 39 -2.39 -16.62 3.52
N VAL A 40 -2.11 -17.07 2.31
CA VAL A 40 -2.08 -16.24 1.10
C VAL A 40 -2.81 -16.95 -0.03
N GLU A 41 -3.57 -16.22 -0.82
CA GLU A 41 -4.33 -16.74 -1.95
C GLU A 41 -3.98 -15.98 -3.24
N LEU A 42 -3.96 -16.72 -4.35
CA LEU A 42 -3.85 -16.13 -5.70
C LEU A 42 -5.27 -15.76 -6.15
N GLN A 43 -5.73 -14.57 -5.77
CA GLN A 43 -7.11 -14.17 -5.94
C GLN A 43 -7.23 -12.66 -6.12
N ASP A 44 -8.23 -12.24 -6.88
CA ASP A 44 -8.64 -10.83 -6.96
C ASP A 44 -9.37 -10.42 -5.66
N TYR A 45 -9.08 -9.23 -5.15
CA TYR A 45 -9.74 -8.71 -3.95
C TYR A 45 -11.26 -8.59 -4.12
N ARG A 46 -11.74 -8.42 -5.36
CA ARG A 46 -13.17 -8.33 -5.71
C ARG A 46 -13.91 -9.63 -5.46
N ASP A 47 -13.22 -10.75 -5.57
CA ASP A 47 -13.78 -12.10 -5.43
C ASP A 47 -13.76 -12.59 -3.97
N LEU A 48 -13.20 -11.80 -3.04
CA LEU A 48 -13.22 -12.12 -1.62
C LEU A 48 -14.66 -12.23 -1.10
N GLN A 49 -14.97 -13.39 -0.53
CA GLN A 49 -16.30 -13.70 -0.02
C GLN A 49 -16.45 -13.29 1.46
N GLY A 50 -17.69 -13.21 1.89
CA GLY A 50 -18.05 -12.95 3.28
C GLY A 50 -18.36 -11.48 3.57
N GLU A 51 -18.85 -11.26 4.77
CA GLU A 51 -19.16 -9.96 5.35
C GLU A 51 -18.70 -9.96 6.81
N SER A 52 -18.13 -8.83 7.26
CA SER A 52 -17.65 -8.71 8.64
C SER A 52 -16.65 -9.82 9.06
N VAL A 53 -15.70 -10.12 8.18
CA VAL A 53 -14.72 -11.22 8.36
C VAL A 53 -13.51 -10.77 9.16
N TYR A 54 -13.00 -9.56 8.89
CA TYR A 54 -11.72 -9.08 9.41
C TYR A 54 -11.89 -8.02 10.49
N ASP A 55 -11.06 -8.11 11.53
CA ASP A 55 -10.95 -7.08 12.56
C ASP A 55 -10.18 -5.87 12.06
N LYS A 56 -9.17 -6.10 11.22
CA LYS A 56 -8.32 -5.06 10.63
C LYS A 56 -7.93 -5.43 9.20
N VAL A 57 -7.83 -4.43 8.34
CA VAL A 57 -7.31 -4.55 6.97
C VAL A 57 -6.17 -3.55 6.78
N ALA A 58 -5.12 -3.97 6.12
CA ALA A 58 -4.04 -3.09 5.67
C ALA A 58 -3.82 -3.28 4.17
N SER A 59 -3.73 -2.18 3.44
CA SER A 59 -3.41 -2.15 2.01
C SER A 59 -2.28 -1.16 1.79
N VAL A 60 -1.20 -1.63 1.18
CA VAL A 60 0.03 -0.84 1.00
C VAL A 60 0.46 -0.91 -0.46
N GLY A 61 0.47 0.25 -1.15
CA GLY A 61 0.89 0.36 -2.54
C GLY A 61 0.00 -0.46 -3.49
N MET A 62 -1.30 -0.46 -3.25
CA MET A 62 -2.24 -1.24 -4.04
C MET A 62 -3.26 -0.35 -4.79
N PHE A 63 -3.82 0.67 -4.13
CA PHE A 63 -4.92 1.43 -4.72
C PHE A 63 -4.49 2.17 -6.00
N GLU A 64 -3.21 2.48 -6.16
CA GLU A 64 -2.61 3.09 -7.35
C GLU A 64 -2.76 2.19 -8.60
N HIS A 65 -2.92 0.88 -8.39
CA HIS A 65 -3.06 -0.12 -9.45
C HIS A 65 -4.51 -0.58 -9.67
N VAL A 66 -5.42 -0.14 -8.82
CA VAL A 66 -6.86 -0.47 -8.93
C VAL A 66 -7.51 0.28 -10.09
N GLY A 67 -7.01 1.47 -10.40
CA GLY A 67 -7.60 2.42 -11.35
C GLY A 67 -8.72 3.27 -10.74
N LEU A 68 -8.72 4.56 -11.03
CA LEU A 68 -9.57 5.55 -10.36
C LEU A 68 -11.06 5.19 -10.41
N LYS A 69 -11.55 4.71 -11.55
CA LYS A 69 -12.95 4.29 -11.73
C LYS A 69 -13.39 3.12 -10.84
N ASN A 70 -12.44 2.33 -10.34
CA ASN A 70 -12.70 1.15 -9.52
C ASN A 70 -12.55 1.42 -8.01
N LEU A 71 -12.09 2.61 -7.60
CA LEU A 71 -11.91 2.96 -6.19
C LEU A 71 -13.20 2.79 -5.36
N PRO A 72 -14.41 3.15 -5.87
CA PRO A 72 -15.65 2.89 -5.12
C PRO A 72 -15.87 1.40 -4.84
N VAL A 73 -15.60 0.53 -5.80
CA VAL A 73 -15.68 -0.94 -5.62
C VAL A 73 -14.63 -1.42 -4.64
N TYR A 74 -13.41 -0.90 -4.74
CA TYR A 74 -12.32 -1.25 -3.84
C TYR A 74 -12.67 -0.92 -2.38
N PHE A 75 -13.02 0.32 -2.09
CA PHE A 75 -13.35 0.72 -0.73
C PHE A 75 -14.63 0.07 -0.20
N SER A 76 -15.65 -0.11 -1.01
CA SER A 76 -16.87 -0.83 -0.59
C SER A 76 -16.59 -2.31 -0.29
N THR A 77 -15.71 -2.96 -1.04
CA THR A 77 -15.27 -4.34 -0.75
C THR A 77 -14.55 -4.42 0.60
N VAL A 78 -13.59 -3.54 0.86
CA VAL A 78 -12.90 -3.48 2.15
C VAL A 78 -13.88 -3.22 3.29
N HIS A 79 -14.81 -2.26 3.11
CA HIS A 79 -15.84 -1.94 4.10
C HIS A 79 -16.75 -3.14 4.39
N ARG A 80 -17.19 -3.88 3.38
CA ARG A 80 -18.00 -5.09 3.53
C ARG A 80 -17.28 -6.15 4.39
N LEU A 81 -16.00 -6.36 4.09
CA LEU A 81 -15.19 -7.38 4.76
C LEU A 81 -14.79 -7.02 6.20
N LEU A 82 -14.75 -5.74 6.55
CA LEU A 82 -14.47 -5.31 7.91
C LEU A 82 -15.64 -5.57 8.85
N LYS A 83 -15.34 -6.02 10.06
CA LYS A 83 -16.29 -6.07 11.18
C LYS A 83 -16.71 -4.65 11.59
N PRO A 84 -17.87 -4.48 12.26
CA PRO A 84 -18.20 -3.23 12.93
C PRO A 84 -17.03 -2.77 13.82
N HIS A 85 -16.70 -1.48 13.80
CA HIS A 85 -15.51 -0.89 14.43
C HIS A 85 -14.15 -1.42 13.94
N GLY A 86 -14.12 -2.23 12.89
CA GLY A 86 -12.87 -2.69 12.27
C GLY A 86 -12.08 -1.52 11.69
N LEU A 87 -10.75 -1.62 11.72
CA LEU A 87 -9.83 -0.57 11.25
C LEU A 87 -9.25 -0.92 9.88
N PHE A 88 -9.09 0.10 9.06
CA PHE A 88 -8.46 0.01 7.74
C PHE A 88 -7.31 0.99 7.64
N LEU A 89 -6.11 0.50 7.35
CA LEU A 89 -4.96 1.31 6.97
C LEU A 89 -4.79 1.26 5.46
N ASN A 90 -4.98 2.39 4.79
CA ASN A 90 -4.70 2.57 3.37
C ASN A 90 -3.46 3.41 3.19
N HIS A 91 -2.41 2.80 2.62
CA HIS A 91 -1.13 3.48 2.38
C HIS A 91 -0.81 3.47 0.90
N GLY A 92 -0.55 4.64 0.32
CA GLY A 92 -0.20 4.72 -1.09
C GLY A 92 0.17 6.10 -1.58
N ILE A 93 0.61 6.14 -2.83
CA ILE A 93 1.11 7.33 -3.52
C ILE A 93 -0.07 8.11 -4.09
N THR A 94 0.02 9.43 -4.01
CA THR A 94 -0.97 10.37 -4.55
C THR A 94 -0.29 11.38 -5.47
N HIS A 95 -1.08 12.08 -6.26
CA HIS A 95 -0.67 13.21 -7.07
C HIS A 95 -1.17 14.52 -6.44
N ASP A 96 -0.56 15.65 -6.77
CA ASP A 96 -0.96 16.97 -6.26
C ASP A 96 -2.20 17.52 -6.97
N SER A 97 -2.46 17.07 -8.20
CA SER A 97 -3.60 17.48 -9.00
C SER A 97 -4.63 16.38 -9.13
N GLU A 98 -5.87 16.79 -9.47
CA GLU A 98 -6.99 15.89 -9.67
C GLU A 98 -6.86 15.14 -11.01
N GLY A 99 -7.05 13.82 -10.94
CA GLY A 99 -7.04 12.93 -12.08
C GLY A 99 -5.65 12.61 -12.63
N TRP A 100 -5.60 11.68 -13.56
CA TRP A 100 -4.37 11.18 -14.17
C TRP A 100 -4.13 11.81 -15.54
N GLN A 101 -3.11 12.65 -15.66
CA GLN A 101 -2.76 13.33 -16.91
C GLN A 101 -1.65 12.60 -17.67
N LYS A 102 -1.75 12.58 -19.00
CA LYS A 102 -0.69 12.05 -19.87
C LYS A 102 0.47 13.04 -19.94
N SER A 103 1.65 12.54 -19.64
CA SER A 103 2.93 13.26 -19.79
C SER A 103 4.03 12.27 -20.24
N LEU A 104 5.19 12.76 -20.60
CA LEU A 104 6.34 11.89 -20.89
C LEU A 104 6.70 11.00 -19.71
N SER A 105 6.61 11.52 -18.49
CA SER A 105 6.86 10.78 -17.25
C SER A 105 5.85 9.66 -17.06
N THR A 106 4.55 9.95 -17.20
CA THR A 106 3.49 8.94 -17.04
C THR A 106 3.54 7.90 -18.15
N GLU A 107 3.87 8.27 -19.38
CA GLU A 107 4.07 7.31 -20.48
C GLU A 107 5.28 6.40 -20.22
N PHE A 108 6.39 6.94 -19.72
CA PHE A 108 7.56 6.16 -19.35
C PHE A 108 7.22 5.15 -18.23
N ILE A 109 6.54 5.60 -17.16
CA ILE A 109 6.14 4.76 -16.04
C ILE A 109 5.22 3.64 -16.52
N ASN A 110 4.19 3.98 -17.27
CA ASN A 110 3.23 2.99 -17.78
C ASN A 110 3.86 1.97 -18.73
N ARG A 111 4.85 2.38 -19.51
CA ARG A 111 5.50 1.48 -20.46
C ARG A 111 6.52 0.55 -19.82
N TYR A 112 7.26 1.00 -18.82
CA TYR A 112 8.45 0.30 -18.35
C TYR A 112 8.41 -0.16 -16.90
N VAL A 113 7.51 0.39 -16.07
CA VAL A 113 7.53 0.17 -14.62
C VAL A 113 6.19 -0.36 -14.11
N PHE A 114 5.12 0.42 -14.25
CA PHE A 114 3.79 0.08 -13.75
C PHE A 114 2.72 0.31 -14.81
N PRO A 115 2.44 -0.68 -15.63
CA PRO A 115 1.31 -0.61 -16.56
C PRO A 115 0.00 -0.30 -15.83
N ASP A 116 -0.80 0.60 -16.37
CA ASP A 116 -2.13 0.99 -15.85
C ASP A 116 -2.16 1.66 -14.47
N GLY A 117 -1.01 2.05 -13.90
CA GLY A 117 -0.96 2.85 -12.68
C GLY A 117 -1.63 4.20 -12.86
N GLN A 118 -2.50 4.59 -11.92
CA GLN A 118 -3.19 5.89 -11.90
C GLN A 118 -3.15 6.48 -10.50
N LEU A 119 -2.75 7.75 -10.40
CA LEU A 119 -2.72 8.48 -9.14
C LEU A 119 -3.85 9.53 -9.12
N ASP A 120 -4.29 9.87 -7.92
CA ASP A 120 -5.24 10.92 -7.66
C ASP A 120 -4.81 11.70 -6.41
N ASN A 121 -5.44 12.82 -6.13
CA ASN A 121 -5.11 13.60 -4.94
C ASN A 121 -5.68 12.96 -3.67
N ILE A 122 -5.11 13.30 -2.53
CA ILE A 122 -5.50 12.72 -1.24
C ILE A 122 -6.94 13.06 -0.85
N SER A 123 -7.45 14.23 -1.24
CA SER A 123 -8.82 14.65 -0.94
C SER A 123 -9.85 13.78 -1.66
N ASN A 124 -9.64 13.45 -2.94
CA ASN A 124 -10.52 12.54 -3.68
C ASN A 124 -10.48 11.12 -3.09
N ILE A 125 -9.30 10.62 -2.73
CA ILE A 125 -9.17 9.31 -2.08
C ILE A 125 -10.00 9.28 -0.78
N GLN A 126 -9.87 10.30 0.08
CA GLN A 126 -10.66 10.39 1.31
C GLN A 126 -12.16 10.51 1.02
N GLN A 127 -12.55 11.32 0.05
CA GLN A 127 -13.96 11.47 -0.35
C GLN A 127 -14.58 10.14 -0.79
N VAL A 128 -13.85 9.32 -1.57
CA VAL A 128 -14.34 8.00 -1.97
C VAL A 128 -14.41 7.05 -0.77
N MET A 129 -13.47 7.12 0.17
CA MET A 129 -13.52 6.34 1.42
C MET A 129 -14.74 6.73 2.26
N GLU A 130 -15.03 8.02 2.45
CA GLU A 130 -16.21 8.49 3.18
C GLU A 130 -17.51 8.10 2.48
N SER A 131 -17.54 8.16 1.14
CA SER A 131 -18.68 7.69 0.33
C SER A 131 -18.92 6.19 0.51
N ALA A 132 -17.87 5.41 0.75
CA ALA A 132 -17.93 4.01 1.13
C ALA A 132 -18.22 3.79 2.64
N ARG A 133 -18.62 4.84 3.37
CA ARG A 133 -19.02 4.84 4.79
C ARG A 133 -17.88 4.60 5.79
N PHE A 134 -16.64 4.86 5.42
CA PHE A 134 -15.57 4.92 6.39
C PHE A 134 -15.62 6.23 7.21
N GLU A 135 -15.16 6.15 8.45
CA GLU A 135 -14.79 7.30 9.26
C GLU A 135 -13.27 7.46 9.18
N ILE A 136 -12.81 8.60 8.65
CA ILE A 136 -11.36 8.90 8.59
C ILE A 136 -10.91 9.30 10.00
N ALA A 137 -10.00 8.52 10.57
CA ALA A 137 -9.52 8.71 11.93
C ALA A 137 -8.18 9.44 12.01
N ASP A 138 -7.28 9.18 11.04
CA ASP A 138 -5.95 9.81 10.97
C ASP A 138 -5.43 9.85 9.54
N VAL A 139 -4.66 10.88 9.21
CA VAL A 139 -3.96 11.00 7.93
C VAL A 139 -2.54 11.47 8.19
N GLU A 140 -1.57 10.64 7.88
CA GLU A 140 -0.15 10.95 8.02
C GLU A 140 0.51 11.11 6.66
N ALA A 141 1.16 12.26 6.44
CA ALA A 141 1.91 12.56 5.23
C ALA A 141 3.37 12.11 5.39
N LEU A 142 3.83 11.25 4.48
CA LEU A 142 5.17 10.67 4.52
C LEU A 142 6.04 11.09 3.32
N ARG A 143 5.67 12.14 2.60
CA ARG A 143 6.33 12.60 1.39
C ARG A 143 7.84 12.79 1.55
N ALA A 144 8.27 13.55 2.55
CA ALA A 144 9.68 13.80 2.79
C ALA A 144 10.47 12.51 3.15
N HIS A 145 9.84 11.60 3.90
CA HIS A 145 10.44 10.31 4.23
C HIS A 145 10.64 9.45 2.98
N TYR A 146 9.70 9.52 2.02
CA TYR A 146 9.78 8.70 0.83
C TYR A 146 10.82 9.23 -0.16
N ALA A 147 10.99 10.55 -0.27
CA ALA A 147 12.09 11.16 -1.01
C ALA A 147 13.46 10.65 -0.50
N LEU A 148 13.69 10.67 0.81
CA LEU A 148 14.90 10.13 1.44
C LEU A 148 15.07 8.62 1.17
N THR A 149 13.99 7.86 1.29
CA THR A 149 13.99 6.41 1.03
C THR A 149 14.43 6.10 -0.40
N LEU A 150 13.90 6.83 -1.38
CA LEU A 150 14.26 6.65 -2.79
C LEU A 150 15.73 7.02 -3.06
N ARG A 151 16.24 8.09 -2.46
CA ARG A 151 17.67 8.43 -2.54
C ARG A 151 18.55 7.30 -2.03
N HIS A 152 18.21 6.74 -0.88
CA HIS A 152 18.93 5.57 -0.35
C HIS A 152 18.81 4.32 -1.23
N TRP A 153 17.67 4.12 -1.90
CA TRP A 153 17.51 3.01 -2.83
C TRP A 153 18.37 3.19 -4.08
N VAL A 154 18.41 4.39 -4.66
CA VAL A 154 19.28 4.70 -5.80
C VAL A 154 20.76 4.48 -5.43
N GLU A 155 21.20 5.03 -4.31
CA GLU A 155 22.58 4.86 -3.84
C GLU A 155 22.96 3.38 -3.65
N ARG A 156 22.08 2.58 -3.01
CA ARG A 156 22.32 1.14 -2.85
C ARG A 156 22.30 0.38 -4.17
N LEU A 157 21.41 0.75 -5.08
CA LEU A 157 21.37 0.15 -6.41
C LEU A 157 22.65 0.43 -7.19
N GLU A 158 23.15 1.67 -7.17
CA GLU A 158 24.40 2.07 -7.83
C GLU A 158 25.62 1.34 -7.25
N ARG A 159 25.73 1.27 -5.92
CA ARG A 159 26.79 0.50 -5.24
C ARG A 159 26.75 -0.99 -5.57
N SER A 160 25.59 -1.51 -5.91
CA SER A 160 25.35 -2.92 -6.19
C SER A 160 25.23 -3.22 -7.69
N HIS A 161 25.69 -2.35 -8.59
CA HIS A 161 25.50 -2.47 -10.04
C HIS A 161 25.91 -3.85 -10.59
N ALA A 162 27.13 -4.31 -10.32
CA ALA A 162 27.60 -5.61 -10.79
C ALA A 162 26.74 -6.78 -10.27
N ARG A 163 26.22 -6.67 -9.05
CA ARG A 163 25.31 -7.67 -8.49
C ARG A 163 23.93 -7.59 -9.13
N ALA A 164 23.42 -6.41 -9.39
CA ALA A 164 22.12 -6.22 -10.04
C ALA A 164 22.11 -6.84 -11.44
N LEU A 165 23.20 -6.73 -12.19
CA LEU A 165 23.32 -7.33 -13.52
C LEU A 165 23.36 -8.88 -13.53
N GLN A 166 23.48 -9.53 -12.37
CA GLN A 166 23.29 -10.97 -12.26
C GLN A 166 21.80 -11.38 -12.33
N TYR A 167 20.88 -10.45 -12.09
CA TYR A 167 19.43 -10.69 -12.03
C TYR A 167 18.66 -10.05 -13.17
N VAL A 168 19.16 -8.93 -13.71
CA VAL A 168 18.53 -8.16 -14.78
C VAL A 168 19.56 -7.69 -15.79
N ASN A 169 19.12 -7.34 -17.01
CA ASN A 169 20.00 -6.73 -18.01
C ASN A 169 20.23 -5.23 -17.72
N GLU A 170 21.21 -4.66 -18.39
CA GLU A 170 21.60 -3.24 -18.27
C GLU A 170 20.43 -2.29 -18.56
N ALA A 171 19.58 -2.60 -19.53
CA ALA A 171 18.43 -1.77 -19.88
C ALA A 171 17.42 -1.70 -18.71
N THR A 172 17.10 -2.83 -18.11
CA THR A 172 16.22 -2.90 -16.92
C THR A 172 16.84 -2.15 -15.74
N TYR A 173 18.13 -2.33 -15.48
CA TYR A 173 18.85 -1.59 -14.44
C TYR A 173 18.72 -0.07 -14.63
N ARG A 174 18.95 0.43 -15.85
CA ARG A 174 18.84 1.87 -16.16
C ARG A 174 17.41 2.40 -15.99
N VAL A 175 16.41 1.63 -16.41
CA VAL A 175 15.00 1.99 -16.23
C VAL A 175 14.70 2.19 -14.74
N TRP A 176 15.05 1.23 -13.89
CA TRP A 176 14.78 1.33 -12.47
C TRP A 176 15.57 2.43 -11.76
N ARG A 177 16.84 2.62 -12.14
CA ARG A 177 17.67 3.72 -11.62
C ARG A 177 17.05 5.07 -11.96
N LEU A 178 16.68 5.28 -13.23
CA LEU A 178 16.05 6.53 -13.70
C LEU A 178 14.71 6.76 -12.99
N TYR A 179 13.86 5.74 -12.96
CA TYR A 179 12.54 5.80 -12.29
C TYR A 179 12.66 6.23 -10.82
N MET A 180 13.49 5.54 -10.03
CA MET A 180 13.62 5.86 -8.60
C MET A 180 14.24 7.25 -8.36
N ALA A 181 15.21 7.65 -9.21
CA ALA A 181 15.80 8.99 -9.11
C ALA A 181 14.78 10.09 -9.46
N ALA A 182 14.03 9.92 -10.54
CA ALA A 182 12.97 10.85 -10.92
C ALA A 182 11.89 10.95 -9.83
N CYS A 183 11.40 9.81 -9.32
CA CYS A 183 10.43 9.82 -8.22
C CYS A 183 10.95 10.52 -6.97
N ALA A 184 12.25 10.40 -6.63
CA ALA A 184 12.81 11.13 -5.50
C ALA A 184 12.67 12.65 -5.68
N LEU A 185 12.92 13.14 -6.89
CA LEU A 185 12.76 14.57 -7.24
C LEU A 185 11.30 15.02 -7.23
N GLU A 186 10.39 14.22 -7.77
CA GLU A 186 8.95 14.50 -7.76
C GLU A 186 8.40 14.59 -6.31
N PHE A 187 8.84 13.67 -5.41
CA PHE A 187 8.51 13.76 -4.00
C PHE A 187 9.12 15.00 -3.33
N GLU A 188 10.33 15.42 -3.70
CA GLU A 188 10.95 16.65 -3.17
C GLU A 188 10.24 17.90 -3.68
N ALA A 189 9.89 17.96 -4.95
CA ALA A 189 9.16 19.05 -5.56
C ALA A 189 7.74 19.21 -4.98
N GLY A 190 7.12 18.09 -4.61
CA GLY A 190 5.76 18.08 -4.08
C GLY A 190 4.70 17.67 -5.09
N ASP A 191 5.10 17.32 -6.31
CA ASP A 191 4.19 16.90 -7.39
C ASP A 191 3.49 15.58 -7.06
N ILE A 192 4.17 14.72 -6.29
CA ILE A 192 3.58 13.50 -5.74
C ILE A 192 3.71 13.46 -4.22
N GLY A 193 2.72 12.85 -3.59
CA GLY A 193 2.66 12.61 -2.15
C GLY A 193 2.56 11.13 -1.82
N ILE A 194 2.68 10.79 -0.56
CA ILE A 194 2.36 9.46 -0.05
C ILE A 194 1.77 9.59 1.35
N TYR A 195 0.69 8.88 1.60
CA TYR A 195 -0.06 9.00 2.83
C TYR A 195 -0.39 7.65 3.44
N GLN A 196 -0.51 7.64 4.75
CA GLN A 196 -1.20 6.61 5.51
C GLN A 196 -2.53 7.18 5.97
N VAL A 197 -3.62 6.61 5.49
CA VAL A 197 -4.97 6.95 5.92
C VAL A 197 -5.48 5.84 6.82
N LEU A 198 -5.65 6.15 8.11
CA LEU A 198 -6.31 5.26 9.05
C LEU A 198 -7.80 5.59 9.09
N ALA A 199 -8.61 4.60 8.80
CA ALA A 199 -10.06 4.72 8.80
C ALA A 199 -10.71 3.56 9.54
N GLY A 200 -11.97 3.74 9.93
CA GLY A 200 -12.74 2.71 10.60
C GLY A 200 -14.12 2.50 9.99
N LYS A 201 -14.64 1.29 10.10
CA LYS A 201 -16.04 0.99 9.75
C LYS A 201 -16.96 1.51 10.83
N ARG A 202 -17.77 2.53 10.50
CA ARG A 202 -18.75 3.11 11.43
C ARG A 202 -19.72 2.06 11.95
N ALA A 203 -19.94 2.12 13.25
CA ALA A 203 -21.00 1.40 13.96
C ALA A 203 -21.49 2.29 15.12
N ALA A 204 -22.43 1.83 15.92
CA ALA A 204 -22.87 2.57 17.09
C ALA A 204 -21.71 2.73 18.10
N GLY A 205 -21.48 3.94 18.60
CA GLY A 205 -20.35 4.28 19.47
C GLY A 205 -19.10 4.76 18.72
N ASN A 206 -17.99 4.84 19.42
CA ASN A 206 -16.72 5.35 18.91
C ASN A 206 -15.86 4.24 18.32
N LEU A 207 -14.97 4.59 17.41
CA LEU A 207 -13.89 3.69 16.97
C LEU A 207 -12.99 3.30 18.16
N PRO A 208 -12.41 2.10 18.18
CA PRO A 208 -11.53 1.62 19.25
C PRO A 208 -10.13 2.24 19.17
N LEU A 209 -10.09 3.56 19.14
CA LEU A 209 -8.87 4.35 19.05
C LEU A 209 -8.74 5.24 20.27
N PRO A 210 -7.51 5.46 20.78
CA PRO A 210 -7.27 6.44 21.83
C PRO A 210 -7.68 7.84 21.40
N LEU A 211 -8.13 8.66 22.36
CA LEU A 211 -8.53 10.07 22.12
C LEU A 211 -7.36 10.98 21.71
N THR A 212 -6.14 10.52 21.86
CA THR A 212 -4.91 11.26 21.49
C THR A 212 -4.01 10.43 20.62
N ARG A 213 -3.16 11.07 19.82
CA ARG A 213 -2.16 10.39 18.95
C ARG A 213 -0.91 9.89 19.71
N ARG A 214 -0.85 10.00 21.04
CA ARG A 214 0.31 9.61 21.85
C ARG A 214 0.80 8.20 21.56
N HIS A 215 -0.13 7.24 21.42
CA HIS A 215 0.15 5.83 21.13
C HIS A 215 0.88 5.57 19.81
N LEU A 216 0.87 6.52 18.87
CA LEU A 216 1.59 6.41 17.59
C LEU A 216 3.08 6.72 17.75
N TYR A 217 3.46 7.51 18.75
CA TYR A 217 4.80 8.04 18.93
C TYR A 217 5.56 7.44 20.13
N GLU A 218 4.85 6.87 21.09
CA GLU A 218 5.47 6.19 22.22
C GLU A 218 5.81 4.74 21.87
N PRO A 219 7.03 4.26 22.21
CA PRO A 219 7.37 2.85 22.03
C PRO A 219 6.36 2.00 22.80
N GLN A 220 5.71 1.06 22.11
CA GLN A 220 4.90 0.07 22.81
C GLN A 220 5.82 -0.75 23.70
N ARG A 221 5.68 -0.59 25.01
CA ARG A 221 6.35 -1.46 25.98
C ARG A 221 5.81 -2.88 25.75
N GLY A 222 6.68 -3.71 25.16
CA GLY A 222 6.41 -5.12 24.88
C GLY A 222 6.41 -5.97 26.13
#